data_a640a4d92634bb7477923002def8f7d3
#
_entry.id   a640a4d92634bb7477923002def8f7d3
#
_cell.length_a   1.000
_cell.length_b   1.000
_cell.length_c   1.000
_cell.angle_alpha   90.00
_cell.angle_beta   90.00
_cell.angle_gamma   90.00
#
_symmetry.space_group_name_H-M   'P 1'
#
loop_
_entity.id
_entity.type
_entity.pdbx_description
1 polymer ?
#
loop_
_entity_poly.entity_id
_entity_poly.type
_entity_poly.pdbx_seq_one_letter_code
_entity_poly.pdbx_strand_id
1 'polypeptide(L)'
;ISYSGEVADCGEVSLRRLSMRIDLLNKAEGLTITKVTFRNRAVKSRLFTPNAMLAEPGAVEDKEYPDLNLVGSFDVPAEYKSKIYGYENLSRRGEATVPTLDIEYTYLDQPYTHTVEFLDRNDPEGLAPLALKRNYLYRITVGRKVEPEFGIEVVDWTNEKSFNVDDITF
;
A
#
# COMPACT_ATOMS: atom_id res chain seq x y z
N ILE A 1 25.54 35.87 -26.99
CA ILE A 1 25.32 34.47 -27.35
C ILE A 1 23.91 34.42 -27.90
N SER A 2 23.78 34.41 -29.24
CA SER A 2 22.44 34.26 -29.87
C SER A 2 22.13 32.78 -29.94
N TYR A 3 21.13 32.32 -29.18
CA TYR A 3 20.51 31.02 -29.37
C TYR A 3 19.58 31.12 -30.57
N SER A 4 20.05 30.74 -31.75
CA SER A 4 19.16 30.33 -32.85
C SER A 4 18.74 28.89 -32.59
N GLY A 5 17.93 28.68 -31.56
CA GLY A 5 17.51 27.34 -31.23
C GLY A 5 16.34 26.94 -32.10
N GLU A 6 16.56 26.02 -33.04
CA GLU A 6 15.48 25.10 -33.39
C GLU A 6 15.04 24.43 -32.11
N VAL A 7 13.77 24.48 -31.81
CA VAL A 7 13.19 23.71 -30.71
C VAL A 7 13.33 22.26 -31.09
N ALA A 8 14.33 21.59 -30.54
CA ALA A 8 14.46 20.16 -30.72
C ALA A 8 13.24 19.51 -30.05
N ASP A 9 12.44 18.84 -30.87
CA ASP A 9 11.39 17.99 -30.36
C ASP A 9 12.03 16.87 -29.53
N CYS A 10 11.96 16.96 -28.22
CA CYS A 10 12.53 15.97 -27.31
C CYS A 10 11.72 14.67 -27.26
N GLY A 11 10.67 14.58 -28.06
CA GLY A 11 9.75 13.45 -28.05
C GLY A 11 8.86 13.43 -26.80
N GLU A 12 8.19 12.31 -26.60
CA GLU A 12 7.28 12.12 -25.47
C GLU A 12 8.05 11.81 -24.18
N VAL A 13 7.90 12.66 -23.16
CA VAL A 13 8.48 12.45 -21.83
C VAL A 13 7.43 11.85 -20.92
N SER A 14 7.58 10.56 -20.60
CA SER A 14 6.70 9.87 -19.65
C SER A 14 7.18 10.11 -18.22
N LEU A 15 6.34 10.78 -17.43
CA LEU A 15 6.58 10.99 -16.00
C LEU A 15 5.87 9.92 -15.18
N ARG A 16 6.62 9.27 -14.27
CA ARG A 16 6.06 8.30 -13.32
C ARG A 16 6.24 8.79 -11.89
N ARG A 17 5.25 8.52 -11.03
CA ARG A 17 5.34 8.83 -9.61
C ARG A 17 6.42 7.96 -8.96
N LEU A 18 7.23 8.55 -8.07
CA LEU A 18 8.23 7.82 -7.30
C LEU A 18 7.62 7.11 -6.08
N SER A 19 6.47 7.59 -5.62
CA SER A 19 5.76 7.03 -4.47
C SER A 19 4.79 5.94 -4.89
N MET A 20 4.50 5.06 -3.94
CA MET A 20 3.31 4.22 -3.93
C MET A 20 2.28 4.78 -2.94
N ARG A 21 1.04 4.34 -3.03
CA ARG A 21 -0.07 4.74 -2.15
C ARG A 21 -0.78 3.52 -1.60
N ILE A 22 -1.19 3.61 -0.35
CA ILE A 22 -2.09 2.64 0.26
C ILE A 22 -3.41 3.35 0.57
N ASP A 23 -4.52 2.79 0.10
CA ASP A 23 -5.87 3.18 0.49
C ASP A 23 -6.47 2.09 1.37
N LEU A 24 -7.22 2.49 2.39
CA LEU A 24 -7.87 1.58 3.32
C LEU A 24 -9.38 1.76 3.22
N LEU A 25 -10.10 0.64 3.07
CA LEU A 25 -11.55 0.58 3.03
C LEU A 25 -12.05 -0.33 4.15
N ASN A 26 -12.95 0.18 4.99
CA ASN A 26 -13.61 -0.62 6.02
C ASN A 26 -15.05 -0.93 5.61
N LYS A 27 -15.32 -2.18 5.24
CA LYS A 27 -16.64 -2.74 4.91
C LYS A 27 -17.19 -3.63 6.04
N ALA A 28 -16.41 -3.84 7.12
CA ALA A 28 -16.77 -4.73 8.20
C ALA A 28 -17.74 -4.04 9.16
N GLU A 29 -19.01 -4.38 9.10
CA GLU A 29 -20.02 -3.84 9.98
C GLU A 29 -19.73 -4.18 11.46
N GLY A 30 -19.85 -3.20 12.34
CA GLY A 30 -19.52 -3.32 13.78
C GLY A 30 -18.03 -3.26 14.10
N LEU A 31 -17.18 -3.03 13.11
CA LEU A 31 -15.73 -2.83 13.29
C LEU A 31 -15.39 -1.36 13.05
N THR A 32 -14.61 -0.77 13.96
CA THR A 32 -14.09 0.60 13.81
C THR A 32 -12.57 0.58 13.83
N ILE A 33 -11.94 1.02 12.76
CA ILE A 33 -10.48 1.17 12.71
C ILE A 33 -10.10 2.46 13.41
N THR A 34 -9.22 2.36 14.40
CA THR A 34 -8.82 3.46 15.28
C THR A 34 -7.43 4.01 14.98
N LYS A 35 -6.52 3.15 14.52
CA LYS A 35 -5.14 3.54 14.18
C LYS A 35 -4.58 2.62 13.11
N VAL A 36 -3.66 3.16 12.34
CA VAL A 36 -2.84 2.38 11.40
C VAL A 36 -1.38 2.74 11.60
N THR A 37 -0.50 1.73 11.58
CA THR A 37 0.94 1.92 11.60
C THR A 37 1.56 1.25 10.39
N PHE A 38 2.17 2.03 9.51
CA PHE A 38 2.94 1.50 8.40
C PHE A 38 4.36 1.21 8.85
N ARG A 39 4.67 -0.07 9.09
CA ARG A 39 5.98 -0.53 9.52
C ARG A 39 6.95 -0.61 8.36
N ASN A 40 8.21 -0.30 8.63
CA ASN A 40 9.29 -0.36 7.65
C ASN A 40 8.96 0.39 6.34
N ARG A 41 8.26 1.52 6.45
CA ARG A 41 7.94 2.39 5.33
C ARG A 41 9.24 2.94 4.71
N ALA A 42 9.49 2.67 3.45
CA ALA A 42 10.65 3.23 2.76
C ALA A 42 10.52 4.76 2.64
N VAL A 43 11.56 5.49 3.10
CA VAL A 43 11.59 6.96 3.15
C VAL A 43 12.55 7.58 2.14
N LYS A 44 13.26 6.72 1.39
CA LYS A 44 14.18 7.14 0.31
C LYS A 44 13.92 6.33 -0.94
N SER A 45 14.08 6.97 -2.08
CA SER A 45 14.03 6.33 -3.40
C SER A 45 15.04 7.00 -4.32
N ARG A 46 15.46 6.28 -5.36
CA ARG A 46 16.32 6.84 -6.40
C ARG A 46 15.48 7.33 -7.57
N LEU A 47 15.83 8.51 -8.08
CA LEU A 47 15.10 9.12 -9.21
C LEU A 47 15.25 8.30 -10.48
N PHE A 48 16.47 7.84 -10.77
CA PHE A 48 16.81 7.08 -11.97
C PHE A 48 17.36 5.71 -11.58
N THR A 49 16.48 4.71 -11.59
CA THR A 49 16.89 3.30 -11.50
C THR A 49 16.13 2.51 -12.54
N PRO A 50 16.82 1.74 -13.38
CA PRO A 50 16.16 0.88 -14.35
C PRO A 50 15.40 -0.26 -13.68
N ASN A 51 15.78 -0.62 -12.45
CA ASN A 51 15.18 -1.70 -11.66
C ASN A 51 14.77 -1.18 -10.28
N ALA A 52 13.65 -1.67 -9.80
CA ALA A 52 13.20 -1.43 -8.44
C ALA A 52 14.24 -1.95 -7.44
N MET A 53 14.46 -1.24 -6.34
CA MET A 53 15.51 -1.53 -5.38
C MET A 53 14.96 -2.10 -4.09
N LEU A 54 15.76 -2.98 -3.48
CA LEU A 54 15.59 -3.34 -2.08
C LEU A 54 15.69 -2.08 -1.22
N ALA A 55 14.84 -1.96 -0.21
CA ALA A 55 15.00 -0.91 0.79
C ALA A 55 16.30 -1.17 1.57
N GLU A 56 17.17 -0.16 1.64
CA GLU A 56 18.40 -0.27 2.41
C GLU A 56 18.08 -0.17 3.91
N PRO A 57 18.75 -0.93 4.76
CA PRO A 57 18.69 -0.73 6.21
C PRO A 57 18.94 0.74 6.58
N GLY A 58 18.09 1.32 7.43
CA GLY A 58 18.14 2.76 7.77
C GLY A 58 17.48 3.70 6.77
N ALA A 59 16.95 3.18 5.65
CA ALA A 59 16.10 3.93 4.74
C ALA A 59 14.61 3.62 4.94
N VAL A 60 14.26 2.98 6.04
CA VAL A 60 12.89 2.67 6.45
C VAL A 60 12.59 3.30 7.80
N GLU A 61 11.34 3.66 8.02
CA GLU A 61 10.82 4.13 9.30
C GLU A 61 9.38 3.66 9.49
N ASP A 62 8.93 3.60 10.73
CA ASP A 62 7.54 3.40 11.06
C ASP A 62 6.78 4.71 10.98
N LYS A 63 5.58 4.70 10.40
CA LYS A 63 4.71 5.86 10.35
C LYS A 63 3.34 5.53 10.92
N GLU A 64 2.98 6.23 11.97
CA GLU A 64 1.67 6.12 12.60
C GLU A 64 0.66 7.10 11.98
N TYR A 65 -0.57 6.64 11.89
CA TYR A 65 -1.76 7.39 11.51
C TYR A 65 -2.79 7.17 12.62
N PRO A 66 -2.71 7.95 13.71
CA PRO A 66 -3.58 7.83 14.87
C PRO A 66 -4.94 8.47 14.63
N ASP A 67 -5.82 8.33 15.62
CA ASP A 67 -7.10 9.03 15.73
C ASP A 67 -8.03 8.82 14.53
N LEU A 68 -7.95 7.64 13.91
CA LEU A 68 -8.87 7.24 12.88
C LEU A 68 -10.21 6.85 13.52
N ASN A 69 -11.30 7.16 12.84
CA ASN A 69 -12.63 6.73 13.22
C ASN A 69 -13.34 6.19 11.97
N LEU A 70 -12.79 5.11 11.42
CA LEU A 70 -13.34 4.49 10.22
C LEU A 70 -14.35 3.41 10.64
N VAL A 71 -15.59 3.84 10.82
CA VAL A 71 -16.70 2.95 11.17
C VAL A 71 -17.09 2.15 9.95
N GLY A 72 -16.97 0.82 10.03
CA GLY A 72 -17.26 -0.08 8.94
C GLY A 72 -18.75 -0.14 8.63
N SER A 73 -19.08 -0.14 7.34
CA SER A 73 -20.41 -0.34 6.81
C SER A 73 -20.34 -1.10 5.51
N PHE A 74 -21.24 -2.05 5.33
CA PHE A 74 -21.34 -2.82 4.10
C PHE A 74 -21.85 -1.94 2.94
N ASP A 75 -22.85 -1.12 3.19
CA ASP A 75 -23.50 -0.31 2.15
C ASP A 75 -22.66 0.91 1.76
N VAL A 76 -22.04 1.55 2.75
CA VAL A 76 -21.22 2.75 2.56
C VAL A 76 -19.89 2.55 3.29
N PRO A 77 -18.90 1.95 2.63
CA PRO A 77 -17.60 1.71 3.26
C PRO A 77 -16.94 2.99 3.76
N ALA A 78 -16.39 2.94 4.96
CA ALA A 78 -15.54 4.03 5.43
C ALA A 78 -14.18 3.96 4.73
N GLU A 79 -13.71 5.08 4.22
CA GLU A 79 -12.52 5.15 3.38
C GLU A 79 -11.45 6.07 3.97
N TYR A 80 -10.21 5.59 3.97
CA TYR A 80 -9.02 6.39 4.27
C TYR A 80 -8.11 6.39 3.04
N LYS A 81 -8.42 7.29 2.11
CA LYS A 81 -7.76 7.40 0.81
C LYS A 81 -6.76 8.55 0.77
N SER A 82 -5.70 8.38 -0.04
CA SER A 82 -4.72 9.42 -0.34
C SER A 82 -4.06 10.03 0.91
N LYS A 83 -3.75 9.21 1.89
CA LYS A 83 -3.10 9.61 3.14
C LYS A 83 -1.85 8.80 3.44
N ILE A 84 -1.81 7.51 3.07
CA ILE A 84 -0.69 6.63 3.35
C ILE A 84 0.17 6.52 2.09
N TYR A 85 1.40 7.02 2.18
CA TYR A 85 2.38 6.98 1.10
C TYR A 85 3.70 6.42 1.58
N GLY A 86 4.42 5.76 0.67
CA GLY A 86 5.80 5.32 0.85
C GLY A 86 6.54 5.34 -0.47
N TYR A 87 7.82 5.02 -0.42
CA TYR A 87 8.58 4.70 -1.62
C TYR A 87 8.57 3.18 -1.86
N GLU A 88 9.12 2.77 -2.99
CA GLU A 88 9.23 1.35 -3.30
C GLU A 88 10.04 0.59 -2.25
N ASN A 89 9.59 -0.60 -1.93
CA ASN A 89 10.26 -1.52 -1.03
C ASN A 89 10.14 -2.95 -1.58
N LEU A 90 11.27 -3.54 -1.91
CA LEU A 90 11.36 -4.89 -2.46
C LEU A 90 11.98 -5.88 -1.47
N SER A 91 11.94 -5.57 -0.18
CA SER A 91 12.48 -6.46 0.84
C SER A 91 11.81 -7.82 0.79
N ARG A 92 12.60 -8.86 1.02
CA ARG A 92 12.16 -10.24 1.01
C ARG A 92 11.71 -10.68 2.40
N ARG A 93 10.88 -11.70 2.45
CA ARG A 93 10.43 -12.28 3.72
C ARG A 93 11.62 -12.67 4.60
N GLY A 94 11.54 -12.32 5.89
CA GLY A 94 12.61 -12.53 6.85
C GLY A 94 13.66 -11.42 6.92
N GLU A 95 13.63 -10.45 6.00
CA GLU A 95 14.46 -9.25 6.11
C GLU A 95 13.86 -8.27 7.12
N ALA A 96 14.70 -7.59 7.88
CA ALA A 96 14.26 -6.62 8.90
C ALA A 96 13.53 -5.40 8.33
N THR A 97 13.61 -5.21 7.01
CA THR A 97 13.02 -4.08 6.28
C THR A 97 11.72 -4.43 5.55
N VAL A 98 11.17 -5.63 5.74
CA VAL A 98 9.90 -6.04 5.15
C VAL A 98 8.78 -5.12 5.64
N PRO A 99 8.05 -4.46 4.72
CA PRO A 99 6.95 -3.59 5.11
C PRO A 99 5.75 -4.40 5.56
N THR A 100 5.07 -3.92 6.59
CA THR A 100 3.77 -4.42 7.04
C THR A 100 2.85 -3.27 7.42
N LEU A 101 1.56 -3.53 7.54
CA LEU A 101 0.60 -2.55 8.01
C LEU A 101 -0.13 -3.11 9.24
N ASP A 102 0.15 -2.54 10.41
CA ASP A 102 -0.60 -2.86 11.61
C ASP A 102 -1.89 -2.02 11.62
N ILE A 103 -3.03 -2.68 11.75
CA ILE A 103 -4.35 -2.07 11.83
C ILE A 103 -4.90 -2.33 13.22
N GLU A 104 -5.02 -1.27 14.03
CA GLU A 104 -5.68 -1.30 15.33
C GLU A 104 -7.17 -0.97 15.13
N TYR A 105 -8.05 -1.79 15.70
CA TYR A 105 -9.49 -1.62 15.56
C TYR A 105 -10.23 -2.10 16.80
N THR A 106 -11.47 -1.64 16.96
CA THR A 106 -12.42 -2.17 17.94
C THR A 106 -13.48 -2.99 17.23
N TYR A 107 -13.83 -4.11 17.82
CA TYR A 107 -14.92 -4.97 17.37
C TYR A 107 -15.68 -5.49 18.59
N LEU A 108 -17.00 -5.27 18.65
CA LEU A 108 -17.82 -5.55 19.83
C LEU A 108 -17.23 -4.93 21.12
N ASP A 109 -16.80 -3.67 21.04
CA ASP A 109 -16.17 -2.90 22.12
C ASP A 109 -14.86 -3.49 22.68
N GLN A 110 -14.27 -4.45 21.99
CA GLN A 110 -12.97 -5.02 22.33
C GLN A 110 -11.89 -4.53 21.36
N PRO A 111 -10.70 -4.16 21.86
CA PRO A 111 -9.59 -3.75 21.01
C PRO A 111 -8.85 -4.95 20.41
N TYR A 112 -8.45 -4.83 19.16
CA TYR A 112 -7.68 -5.80 18.44
C TYR A 112 -6.61 -5.12 17.60
N THR A 113 -5.58 -5.88 17.22
CA THR A 113 -4.59 -5.48 16.23
C THR A 113 -4.41 -6.61 15.23
N HIS A 114 -4.41 -6.26 13.95
CA HIS A 114 -4.10 -7.19 12.86
C HIS A 114 -2.95 -6.65 12.03
N THR A 115 -1.93 -7.50 11.79
CA THR A 115 -0.80 -7.17 10.94
C THR A 115 -1.07 -7.71 9.53
N VAL A 116 -1.21 -6.79 8.58
CA VAL A 116 -1.33 -7.11 7.16
C VAL A 116 0.07 -7.25 6.58
N GLU A 117 0.43 -8.47 6.17
CA GLU A 117 1.62 -8.74 5.38
C GLU A 117 1.30 -8.55 3.90
N PHE A 118 2.18 -7.87 3.18
CA PHE A 118 2.06 -7.76 1.72
C PHE A 118 2.67 -9.02 1.09
N LEU A 119 1.83 -9.98 0.73
CA LEU A 119 2.26 -11.27 0.15
C LEU A 119 1.90 -11.34 -1.33
N ASP A 120 2.79 -11.91 -2.14
CA ASP A 120 2.53 -12.18 -3.55
C ASP A 120 1.71 -13.47 -3.68
N ARG A 121 0.48 -13.34 -4.12
CA ARG A 121 -0.43 -14.47 -4.32
C ARG A 121 -0.09 -15.34 -5.52
N ASN A 122 0.70 -14.81 -6.46
CA ASN A 122 1.18 -15.60 -7.58
C ASN A 122 2.35 -16.50 -7.18
N ASP A 123 2.87 -16.34 -5.97
CA ASP A 123 3.83 -17.29 -5.41
C ASP A 123 3.12 -18.60 -5.06
N PRO A 124 3.56 -19.76 -5.61
CA PRO A 124 2.92 -21.05 -5.38
C PRO A 124 2.83 -21.45 -3.90
N GLU A 125 3.75 -20.96 -3.08
CA GLU A 125 3.78 -21.21 -1.64
C GLU A 125 3.04 -20.11 -0.85
N GLY A 126 2.64 -19.00 -1.51
CA GLY A 126 1.96 -17.87 -0.89
C GLY A 126 2.80 -17.14 0.16
N LEU A 127 4.12 -17.33 0.13
CA LEU A 127 5.03 -16.87 1.16
C LEU A 127 5.95 -15.72 0.71
N ALA A 128 6.06 -15.48 -0.60
CA ALA A 128 6.89 -14.40 -1.12
C ALA A 128 6.27 -13.03 -0.78
N PRO A 129 7.07 -12.06 -0.30
CA PRO A 129 6.57 -10.71 -0.11
C PRO A 129 6.17 -10.09 -1.45
N LEU A 130 5.04 -9.42 -1.46
CA LEU A 130 4.63 -8.57 -2.57
C LEU A 130 5.55 -7.35 -2.60
N ALA A 131 6.26 -7.17 -3.70
CA ALA A 131 7.08 -5.99 -3.90
C ALA A 131 6.20 -4.72 -3.95
N LEU A 132 6.40 -3.81 -2.99
CA LEU A 132 5.75 -2.51 -3.03
C LEU A 132 6.46 -1.62 -4.06
N LYS A 133 5.87 -1.53 -5.24
CA LYS A 133 6.44 -0.82 -6.40
C LYS A 133 5.99 0.64 -6.44
N ARG A 134 6.86 1.54 -6.93
CA ARG A 134 6.50 2.93 -7.24
C ARG A 134 5.37 2.98 -8.28
N ASN A 135 4.57 4.04 -8.24
CA ASN A 135 3.45 4.28 -9.15
C ASN A 135 2.31 3.26 -9.06
N TYR A 136 2.24 2.49 -7.95
CA TYR A 136 1.13 1.57 -7.68
C TYR A 136 0.27 2.04 -6.51
N LEU A 137 -1.00 1.71 -6.58
CA LEU A 137 -1.98 1.85 -5.52
C LEU A 137 -2.28 0.46 -4.95
N TYR A 138 -2.12 0.33 -3.64
CA TYR A 138 -2.50 -0.86 -2.88
C TYR A 138 -3.77 -0.55 -2.10
N ARG A 139 -4.86 -1.23 -2.42
CA ARG A 139 -6.12 -1.04 -1.71
C ARG A 139 -6.31 -2.19 -0.74
N ILE A 140 -6.36 -1.86 0.55
CA ILE A 140 -6.62 -2.82 1.61
C ILE A 140 -8.08 -2.70 1.99
N THR A 141 -8.81 -3.81 1.87
CA THR A 141 -10.21 -3.88 2.25
C THR A 141 -10.35 -4.74 3.49
N VAL A 142 -10.97 -4.18 4.51
CA VAL A 142 -11.39 -4.89 5.69
C VAL A 142 -12.83 -5.32 5.48
N GLY A 143 -13.05 -6.60 5.34
CA GLY A 143 -14.35 -7.23 5.14
C GLY A 143 -14.78 -8.05 6.35
N ARG A 144 -15.96 -8.67 6.28
CA ARG A 144 -16.46 -9.59 7.29
C ARG A 144 -17.36 -10.65 6.65
N LYS A 145 -17.03 -11.92 6.92
CA LYS A 145 -18.02 -13.02 6.74
C LYS A 145 -18.51 -13.53 8.10
N VAL A 146 -17.60 -14.05 8.91
CA VAL A 146 -17.85 -14.51 10.28
C VAL A 146 -16.87 -13.81 11.23
N GLU A 147 -15.63 -13.60 10.77
CA GLU A 147 -14.57 -12.88 11.44
C GLU A 147 -14.04 -11.77 10.50
N PRO A 148 -13.35 -10.74 11.02
CA PRO A 148 -12.74 -9.71 10.16
C PRO A 148 -11.78 -10.32 9.14
N GLU A 149 -11.99 -10.01 7.87
CA GLU A 149 -11.12 -10.40 6.75
C GLU A 149 -10.39 -9.19 6.21
N PHE A 150 -9.13 -9.37 5.80
CA PHE A 150 -8.30 -8.32 5.23
C PHE A 150 -7.87 -8.70 3.82
N GLY A 151 -8.24 -7.90 2.85
CA GLY A 151 -7.89 -8.10 1.45
C GLY A 151 -6.99 -7.01 0.92
N ILE A 152 -6.09 -7.34 -0.02
CA ILE A 152 -5.23 -6.38 -0.71
C ILE A 152 -5.51 -6.43 -2.20
N GLU A 153 -5.82 -5.28 -2.77
CA GLU A 153 -5.91 -5.07 -4.21
C GLU A 153 -4.74 -4.19 -4.67
N VAL A 154 -4.08 -4.59 -5.75
CA VAL A 154 -2.99 -3.82 -6.36
C VAL A 154 -3.49 -3.19 -7.65
N VAL A 155 -3.41 -1.89 -7.77
CA VAL A 155 -3.90 -1.12 -8.93
C VAL A 155 -2.74 -0.34 -9.54
N ASP A 156 -2.60 -0.41 -10.88
CA ASP A 156 -1.71 0.50 -11.59
C ASP A 156 -2.29 1.92 -11.53
N TRP A 157 -1.58 2.82 -10.90
CA TRP A 157 -2.02 4.18 -10.66
C TRP A 157 -2.04 5.05 -11.93
N THR A 158 -1.38 4.64 -13.01
CA THR A 158 -1.36 5.38 -14.28
C THR A 158 -2.65 5.21 -15.07
N ASN A 159 -3.30 4.06 -14.99
CA ASN A 159 -4.40 3.70 -15.89
C ASN A 159 -5.75 3.47 -15.20
N GLU A 160 -5.84 3.58 -13.87
CA GLU A 160 -7.05 3.23 -13.07
C GLU A 160 -7.67 1.87 -13.46
N LYS A 161 -6.93 1.03 -14.18
CA LYS A 161 -7.36 -0.33 -14.46
C LYS A 161 -7.07 -1.16 -13.22
N SER A 162 -8.13 -1.47 -12.50
CA SER A 162 -8.09 -2.45 -11.42
C SER A 162 -7.76 -3.82 -12.00
N PHE A 163 -6.65 -4.39 -11.56
CA PHE A 163 -6.50 -5.84 -11.62
C PHE A 163 -7.18 -6.35 -10.35
N ASN A 164 -8.38 -6.92 -10.52
CA ASN A 164 -9.01 -7.66 -9.44
C ASN A 164 -8.09 -8.83 -9.10
N VAL A 165 -7.42 -8.71 -7.99
CA VAL A 165 -6.89 -9.87 -7.30
C VAL A 165 -8.12 -10.41 -6.58
N ASP A 166 -8.66 -11.51 -7.10
CA ASP A 166 -9.91 -12.12 -6.62
C ASP A 166 -9.95 -12.20 -5.11
N ASP A 167 -11.16 -12.00 -4.58
CA ASP A 167 -11.49 -11.97 -3.15
C ASP A 167 -10.66 -12.95 -2.33
N ILE A 168 -9.96 -12.40 -1.33
CA ILE A 168 -9.18 -13.21 -0.41
C ILE A 168 -10.14 -13.95 0.49
N THR A 169 -10.32 -15.22 0.23
CA THR A 169 -10.92 -16.16 1.17
C THR A 169 -9.77 -16.76 1.98
N PHE A 170 -9.71 -16.46 3.28
CA PHE A 170 -8.85 -17.14 4.22
C PHE A 170 -9.58 -18.38 4.77
#